data_1a2a3252322994cc651345ec9531b413
#
_entry.id   1a2a3252322994cc651345ec9531b413
#
_cell.length_a   1.000
_cell.length_b   1.000
_cell.length_c   1.000
_cell.angle_alpha   90.00
_cell.angle_beta   90.00
_cell.angle_gamma   90.00
#
_symmetry.space_group_name_H-M   'P 1'
#
loop_
_entity.id
_entity.type
_entity.pdbx_description
1 polymer ?
#
loop_
_entity_poly.entity_id
_entity_poly.type
_entity_poly.pdbx_seq_one_letter_code
_entity_poly.pdbx_strand_id
1 'polypeptide(L)'
;MAGGTWSKLSLKERPGTYINWQTTEQTIIGIAERGTVIMPLLGHNYGPAKEFITIENGSPDAQYAKLGYSVYEAPLLLVKEALKSAKKIILYIPAQGEQASGSVNIDGIIIPAPEEGREGSVGAESGEPTESPTVPTTLTAKAMYGGERGNDLSFDCVANEDGGYDVTVYLDNSAVEEFEGLNTVGDLMAAGSSWIIFKGDEEAALEDFSAISLAGGTNGTTNTVDITRFLDASEAIHWNTMAFPLDSKENSSLMTAVVSKIKYLREDVGKYRKA
;
A
#
# COMPACT_ATOMS: atom_id res chain seq x y z
N MET A 1 -7.65 53.58 -19.01
CA MET A 1 -7.19 53.76 -20.41
C MET A 1 -6.70 52.44 -20.91
N ALA A 2 -7.40 51.85 -21.88
CA ALA A 2 -6.96 50.58 -22.50
C ALA A 2 -5.74 50.90 -23.37
N GLY A 3 -4.60 50.29 -23.04
CA GLY A 3 -3.40 50.37 -23.86
C GLY A 3 -3.65 49.66 -25.19
N GLY A 4 -3.61 50.40 -26.28
CA GLY A 4 -3.80 49.86 -27.62
C GLY A 4 -2.65 48.94 -28.00
N THR A 5 -2.96 47.77 -28.55
CA THR A 5 -2.00 46.88 -29.19
C THR A 5 -1.49 47.54 -30.50
N TRP A 6 -0.18 47.65 -30.60
CA TRP A 6 0.45 48.20 -31.80
C TRP A 6 0.91 47.05 -32.72
N SER A 7 0.53 47.12 -34.00
CA SER A 7 0.98 46.17 -35.01
C SER A 7 2.29 46.66 -35.67
N LYS A 8 3.26 45.77 -35.85
CA LYS A 8 4.53 46.04 -36.56
C LYS A 8 4.35 46.46 -38.04
N LEU A 9 3.17 46.20 -38.60
CA LEU A 9 2.80 46.57 -39.96
C LEU A 9 2.20 47.99 -40.10
N SER A 10 1.93 48.65 -38.99
CA SER A 10 1.39 50.02 -38.99
C SER A 10 2.53 51.02 -39.00
N LEU A 11 2.59 51.84 -40.09
CA LEU A 11 3.55 52.95 -40.21
C LEU A 11 3.22 54.03 -39.17
N LYS A 12 4.24 54.50 -38.43
CA LYS A 12 4.10 55.52 -37.41
C LYS A 12 4.27 56.88 -38.03
N GLU A 13 3.29 57.72 -37.84
CA GLU A 13 3.29 59.11 -38.42
C GLU A 13 4.02 60.13 -37.56
N ARG A 14 4.36 59.84 -36.32
CA ARG A 14 5.01 60.76 -35.38
C ARG A 14 6.20 60.13 -34.66
N PRO A 15 7.30 60.86 -34.43
CA PRO A 15 8.38 60.42 -33.59
C PRO A 15 7.90 60.22 -32.14
N GLY A 16 8.21 59.08 -31.55
CA GLY A 16 7.84 58.72 -30.16
C GLY A 16 8.37 57.35 -29.74
N THR A 17 8.45 57.11 -28.44
CA THR A 17 8.79 55.81 -27.91
C THR A 17 7.54 54.92 -27.88
N TYR A 18 7.59 53.82 -28.61
CA TYR A 18 6.49 52.88 -28.69
C TYR A 18 6.91 51.58 -27.98
N ILE A 19 6.32 51.34 -26.82
CA ILE A 19 6.59 50.15 -26.01
C ILE A 19 5.45 49.15 -26.28
N ASN A 20 5.80 48.03 -26.88
CA ASN A 20 4.86 46.90 -27.05
C ASN A 20 5.06 45.91 -25.92
N TRP A 21 4.16 45.89 -24.99
CA TRP A 21 4.13 44.90 -23.93
C TRP A 21 3.50 43.62 -24.48
N GLN A 22 4.32 42.67 -24.82
CA GLN A 22 3.85 41.29 -25.02
C GLN A 22 3.88 40.61 -23.65
N THR A 23 2.72 40.37 -23.09
CA THR A 23 2.56 39.42 -22.03
C THR A 23 2.75 38.06 -22.70
N THR A 24 3.97 37.51 -22.69
CA THR A 24 4.14 36.08 -22.85
C THR A 24 3.39 35.51 -21.67
N GLU A 25 2.38 34.69 -21.93
CA GLU A 25 1.83 33.83 -20.89
C GLU A 25 3.03 33.12 -20.28
N GLN A 26 3.50 33.62 -19.15
CA GLN A 26 4.35 32.80 -18.31
C GLN A 26 3.46 31.63 -17.97
N THR A 27 3.73 30.53 -18.64
CA THR A 27 3.28 29.22 -18.14
C THR A 27 3.66 29.25 -16.68
N ILE A 28 2.64 29.32 -15.81
CA ILE A 28 2.82 29.25 -14.35
C ILE A 28 3.29 27.83 -14.07
N ILE A 29 4.53 27.54 -14.50
CA ILE A 29 5.23 26.31 -14.19
C ILE A 29 5.51 26.39 -12.71
N GLY A 30 4.82 25.60 -11.93
CA GLY A 30 5.17 25.33 -10.55
C GLY A 30 4.27 25.93 -9.47
N ILE A 31 3.23 26.72 -9.74
CA ILE A 31 2.27 27.11 -8.69
C ILE A 31 1.25 25.97 -8.45
N ALA A 32 0.98 25.14 -9.47
CA ALA A 32 0.03 24.04 -9.36
C ALA A 32 0.53 22.84 -8.55
N GLU A 33 1.84 22.71 -8.32
CA GLU A 33 2.45 21.57 -7.63
C GLU A 33 2.96 21.89 -6.22
N ARG A 34 2.73 23.10 -5.72
CA ARG A 34 3.06 23.45 -4.33
C ARG A 34 2.12 22.71 -3.38
N GLY A 35 2.72 22.08 -2.35
CA GLY A 35 1.97 21.34 -1.34
C GLY A 35 2.10 19.82 -1.45
N THR A 36 3.14 19.32 -2.14
CA THR A 36 3.50 17.90 -2.09
C THR A 36 4.49 17.67 -0.96
N VAL A 37 4.08 16.84 0.00
CA VAL A 37 4.91 16.41 1.12
C VAL A 37 5.35 14.97 0.88
N ILE A 38 6.63 14.66 1.14
CA ILE A 38 7.11 13.28 1.19
C ILE A 38 7.43 12.92 2.63
N MET A 39 7.03 11.72 3.06
CA MET A 39 7.22 11.28 4.44
C MET A 39 7.43 9.76 4.53
N PRO A 40 8.47 9.27 5.23
CA PRO A 40 8.57 7.87 5.56
C PRO A 40 7.61 7.53 6.71
N LEU A 41 6.89 6.44 6.60
CA LEU A 41 6.09 5.85 7.68
C LEU A 41 6.97 4.88 8.46
N LEU A 42 7.56 5.37 9.54
CA LEU A 42 8.43 4.57 10.40
C LEU A 42 7.58 3.79 11.41
N GLY A 43 7.86 2.48 11.53
CA GLY A 43 7.12 1.62 12.46
C GLY A 43 5.67 1.36 12.06
N HIS A 44 5.29 1.64 10.81
CA HIS A 44 3.97 1.29 10.31
C HIS A 44 3.85 -0.23 10.18
N ASN A 45 2.71 -0.76 10.59
CA ASN A 45 2.50 -2.20 10.79
C ASN A 45 1.72 -2.88 9.65
N TYR A 46 1.66 -2.25 8.47
CA TYR A 46 1.02 -2.80 7.27
C TYR A 46 1.40 -2.01 6.01
N GLY A 47 1.35 -2.64 4.86
CA GLY A 47 1.44 -1.96 3.57
C GLY A 47 2.63 -2.34 2.71
N PRO A 48 2.65 -1.88 1.43
CA PRO A 48 3.73 -2.18 0.49
C PRO A 48 5.02 -1.50 0.92
N ALA A 49 6.02 -2.31 1.29
CA ALA A 49 7.32 -1.78 1.65
C ALA A 49 8.14 -1.41 0.41
N LYS A 50 8.93 -0.34 0.55
CA LYS A 50 9.86 0.17 -0.47
C LYS A 50 9.16 0.71 -1.71
N GLU A 51 7.89 1.01 -1.60
CA GLU A 51 7.07 1.65 -2.63
C GLU A 51 6.56 3.01 -2.17
N PHE A 52 6.26 3.87 -3.13
CA PHE A 52 5.66 5.17 -2.85
C PHE A 52 4.14 5.09 -2.96
N ILE A 53 3.46 5.48 -1.90
CA ILE A 53 2.01 5.55 -1.82
C ILE A 53 1.62 7.03 -1.84
N THR A 54 0.80 7.43 -2.82
CA THR A 54 0.33 8.82 -2.91
C THR A 54 -1.07 8.94 -2.33
N ILE A 55 -1.24 9.87 -1.39
CA ILE A 55 -2.53 10.26 -0.82
C ILE A 55 -2.84 11.68 -1.26
N GLU A 56 -4.02 11.89 -1.81
CA GLU A 56 -4.53 13.20 -2.18
C GLU A 56 -5.52 13.72 -1.14
N ASN A 57 -5.47 15.01 -0.86
CA ASN A 57 -6.37 15.65 0.12
C ASN A 57 -7.86 15.51 -0.25
N GLY A 58 -8.17 15.42 -1.55
CA GLY A 58 -9.55 15.23 -2.03
C GLY A 58 -10.10 13.80 -1.82
N SER A 59 -9.24 12.80 -1.60
CA SER A 59 -9.60 11.40 -1.41
C SER A 59 -8.62 10.74 -0.45
N PRO A 60 -8.61 11.11 0.83
CA PRO A 60 -7.59 10.68 1.78
C PRO A 60 -7.59 9.17 2.03
N ASP A 61 -8.74 8.52 2.02
CA ASP A 61 -8.88 7.08 2.26
C ASP A 61 -8.82 6.22 0.98
N ALA A 62 -8.47 6.80 -0.18
CA ALA A 62 -8.33 6.04 -1.43
C ALA A 62 -7.27 4.93 -1.37
N GLN A 63 -6.36 4.99 -0.40
CA GLN A 63 -5.31 4.00 -0.17
C GLN A 63 -5.54 3.17 1.11
N TYR A 64 -6.78 3.12 1.61
CA TYR A 64 -7.14 2.41 2.84
C TYR A 64 -6.66 0.95 2.84
N ALA A 65 -6.94 0.20 1.77
CA ALA A 65 -6.51 -1.19 1.65
C ALA A 65 -4.98 -1.36 1.64
N LYS A 66 -4.22 -0.37 1.15
CA LYS A 66 -2.75 -0.42 1.17
C LYS A 66 -2.14 -0.05 2.52
N LEU A 67 -2.83 0.79 3.29
CA LEU A 67 -2.31 1.29 4.56
C LEU A 67 -2.88 0.54 5.77
N GLY A 68 -3.96 -0.20 5.60
CA GLY A 68 -4.62 -0.94 6.68
C GLY A 68 -5.38 -0.06 7.68
N TYR A 69 -5.38 1.25 7.48
CA TYR A 69 -6.02 2.25 8.35
C TYR A 69 -6.60 3.39 7.54
N SER A 70 -7.70 3.97 8.04
CA SER A 70 -8.16 5.26 7.57
C SER A 70 -7.15 6.35 7.98
N VAL A 71 -6.98 7.37 7.13
CA VAL A 71 -6.13 8.53 7.46
C VAL A 71 -6.59 9.25 8.73
N TYR A 72 -7.84 9.05 9.15
CA TYR A 72 -8.40 9.65 10.36
C TYR A 72 -8.09 8.86 11.64
N GLU A 73 -7.54 7.67 11.53
CA GLU A 73 -7.17 6.82 12.67
C GLU A 73 -5.82 7.19 13.28
N ALA A 74 -5.61 6.74 14.52
CA ALA A 74 -4.43 7.08 15.30
C ALA A 74 -3.07 6.71 14.65
N PRO A 75 -2.91 5.55 13.97
CA PRO A 75 -1.65 5.19 13.32
C PRO A 75 -1.22 6.15 12.21
N LEU A 76 -2.17 6.85 11.58
CA LEU A 76 -1.91 7.80 10.49
C LEU A 76 -2.12 9.27 10.91
N LEU A 77 -2.08 9.56 12.22
CA LEU A 77 -2.27 10.93 12.73
C LEU A 77 -1.33 11.95 12.10
N LEU A 78 -0.05 11.61 11.89
CA LEU A 78 0.92 12.52 11.26
C LEU A 78 0.56 12.81 9.80
N VAL A 79 0.04 11.82 9.09
CA VAL A 79 -0.46 11.97 7.70
C VAL A 79 -1.65 12.91 7.68
N LYS A 80 -2.62 12.70 8.58
CA LYS A 80 -3.79 13.58 8.76
C LYS A 80 -3.39 15.03 9.02
N GLU A 81 -2.45 15.24 9.95
CA GLU A 81 -1.97 16.60 10.27
C GLU A 81 -1.26 17.25 9.07
N ALA A 82 -0.45 16.50 8.35
CA ALA A 82 0.22 17.00 7.15
C ALA A 82 -0.78 17.34 6.02
N LEU A 83 -1.86 16.56 5.86
CA LEU A 83 -2.92 16.82 4.86
C LEU A 83 -3.67 18.13 5.09
N LYS A 84 -3.70 18.66 6.32
CA LYS A 84 -4.33 19.98 6.58
C LYS A 84 -3.69 21.12 5.76
N SER A 85 -2.41 20.99 5.41
CA SER A 85 -1.65 21.99 4.69
C SER A 85 -1.11 21.52 3.33
N ALA A 86 -1.08 20.20 3.10
CA ALA A 86 -0.61 19.59 1.88
C ALA A 86 -1.76 19.31 0.90
N LYS A 87 -1.49 19.46 -0.40
CA LYS A 87 -2.39 19.03 -1.46
C LYS A 87 -2.33 17.51 -1.64
N LYS A 88 -1.13 16.95 -1.54
CA LYS A 88 -0.88 15.51 -1.58
C LYS A 88 0.31 15.13 -0.70
N ILE A 89 0.30 13.91 -0.22
CA ILE A 89 1.40 13.32 0.54
C ILE A 89 1.87 12.07 -0.18
N ILE A 90 3.17 11.91 -0.26
CA ILE A 90 3.83 10.73 -0.78
C ILE A 90 4.44 9.99 0.41
N LEU A 91 3.89 8.84 0.72
CA LEU A 91 4.34 7.99 1.83
C LEU A 91 5.31 6.93 1.33
N TYR A 92 6.18 6.48 2.21
CA TYR A 92 7.11 5.39 1.95
C TYR A 92 7.24 4.54 3.20
N ILE A 93 6.99 3.24 3.09
CA ILE A 93 7.15 2.28 4.18
C ILE A 93 8.54 1.64 4.03
N PRO A 94 9.50 1.93 4.93
CA PRO A 94 10.90 1.49 4.73
C PRO A 94 11.11 -0.01 4.88
N ALA A 95 10.42 -0.63 5.82
CA ALA A 95 10.59 -2.04 6.17
C ALA A 95 9.26 -2.79 6.14
N GLN A 96 9.33 -4.05 5.79
CA GLN A 96 8.19 -4.97 5.77
C GLN A 96 8.44 -6.09 6.79
N GLY A 97 7.39 -6.51 7.47
CA GLY A 97 7.39 -7.69 8.31
C GLY A 97 6.86 -8.94 7.58
N GLU A 98 6.62 -9.99 8.33
CA GLU A 98 6.00 -11.20 7.82
C GLU A 98 4.51 -10.98 7.55
N GLN A 99 4.00 -11.67 6.53
CA GLN A 99 2.56 -11.66 6.22
C GLN A 99 1.82 -12.58 7.17
N ALA A 100 0.68 -12.15 7.69
CA ALA A 100 -0.26 -13.02 8.38
C ALA A 100 -0.83 -14.05 7.39
N SER A 101 -1.10 -15.26 7.86
CA SER A 101 -1.66 -16.34 7.04
C SER A 101 -2.68 -17.16 7.81
N GLY A 102 -3.61 -17.74 7.07
CA GLY A 102 -4.60 -18.69 7.56
C GLY A 102 -4.87 -19.75 6.51
N SER A 103 -5.38 -20.89 6.91
CA SER A 103 -5.74 -21.95 5.98
C SER A 103 -7.00 -22.68 6.46
N VAL A 104 -7.77 -23.18 5.51
CA VAL A 104 -8.95 -24.01 5.75
C VAL A 104 -8.93 -25.17 4.78
N ASN A 105 -9.31 -26.36 5.26
CA ASN A 105 -9.51 -27.54 4.42
C ASN A 105 -10.93 -27.51 3.87
N ILE A 106 -11.06 -27.54 2.56
CA ILE A 106 -12.36 -27.43 1.88
C ILE A 106 -13.09 -28.79 1.89
N ASP A 107 -12.40 -29.91 2.09
CA ASP A 107 -13.01 -31.26 2.10
C ASP A 107 -13.44 -31.76 3.49
N GLY A 108 -13.58 -30.90 4.48
CA GLY A 108 -14.05 -31.28 5.84
C GLY A 108 -13.14 -32.23 6.62
N ILE A 109 -11.98 -32.59 6.10
CA ILE A 109 -11.01 -33.45 6.75
C ILE A 109 -10.01 -32.63 7.54
N ILE A 110 -10.09 -32.68 8.84
CA ILE A 110 -9.11 -32.08 9.74
C ILE A 110 -7.79 -32.82 9.61
N ILE A 111 -6.81 -32.27 8.94
CA ILE A 111 -5.43 -32.77 9.02
C ILE A 111 -4.80 -32.14 10.26
N PRO A 112 -4.41 -32.95 11.27
CA PRO A 112 -3.61 -32.45 12.36
C PRO A 112 -2.29 -31.92 11.81
N ALA A 113 -1.81 -30.80 12.37
CA ALA A 113 -0.53 -30.21 12.02
C ALA A 113 0.57 -31.29 12.01
N PRO A 114 1.52 -31.25 11.05
CA PRO A 114 2.60 -32.20 11.01
C PRO A 114 3.39 -32.10 12.32
N GLU A 115 3.36 -33.16 13.13
CA GLU A 115 4.28 -33.31 14.24
C GLU A 115 5.68 -33.50 13.65
N GLU A 116 6.53 -32.51 13.81
CA GLU A 116 7.95 -32.65 13.51
C GLU A 116 8.52 -33.77 14.39
N GLY A 117 8.90 -34.86 13.77
CA GLY A 117 9.78 -35.85 14.36
C GLY A 117 9.13 -37.18 14.79
N ARG A 118 8.84 -38.04 13.82
CA ARG A 118 8.95 -39.48 14.06
C ARG A 118 9.35 -40.24 12.80
N GLU A 119 10.63 -40.54 12.70
CA GLU A 119 11.12 -41.57 11.80
C GLU A 119 10.71 -42.95 12.32
N GLY A 120 10.24 -43.77 11.42
CA GLY A 120 10.40 -45.23 11.53
C GLY A 120 9.16 -46.03 11.75
N SER A 121 8.71 -46.76 10.77
CA SER A 121 8.71 -48.22 10.72
C SER A 121 7.71 -48.74 9.69
N VAL A 122 8.24 -49.44 8.74
CA VAL A 122 7.56 -50.23 7.70
C VAL A 122 6.82 -51.40 8.31
N GLY A 123 5.54 -51.58 7.99
CA GLY A 123 4.80 -52.79 8.25
C GLY A 123 3.74 -52.98 7.18
N ALA A 124 4.03 -53.85 6.23
CA ALA A 124 3.09 -54.30 5.22
C ALA A 124 2.05 -55.22 5.82
N GLU A 125 0.76 -54.95 5.58
CA GLU A 125 -0.24 -56.04 5.44
C GLU A 125 -1.37 -55.61 4.47
N SER A 126 -1.75 -56.59 3.69
CA SER A 126 -2.61 -56.59 2.53
C SER A 126 -4.11 -56.48 2.83
N GLY A 127 -4.86 -55.80 1.98
CA GLY A 127 -6.22 -56.21 1.67
C GLY A 127 -7.28 -55.11 1.72
N GLU A 128 -7.78 -54.77 0.57
CA GLU A 128 -9.04 -54.21 0.08
C GLU A 128 -8.91 -52.88 -0.70
N PRO A 129 -9.77 -52.62 -1.67
CA PRO A 129 -9.58 -51.51 -2.59
C PRO A 129 -9.80 -50.18 -1.86
N THR A 130 -8.70 -49.59 -1.47
CA THR A 130 -8.66 -48.28 -0.88
C THR A 130 -9.07 -47.28 -1.94
N GLU A 131 -10.18 -46.62 -1.70
CA GLU A 131 -10.47 -45.33 -2.36
C GLU A 131 -9.17 -44.50 -2.35
N SER A 132 -8.82 -43.98 -3.48
CA SER A 132 -7.63 -43.11 -3.60
C SER A 132 -7.70 -42.06 -2.48
N PRO A 133 -6.62 -41.86 -1.72
CA PRO A 133 -6.62 -40.82 -0.71
C PRO A 133 -6.86 -39.50 -1.46
N THR A 134 -8.05 -38.93 -1.29
CA THR A 134 -8.34 -37.57 -1.68
C THR A 134 -7.33 -36.70 -0.94
N VAL A 135 -6.40 -36.11 -1.65
CA VAL A 135 -5.48 -35.12 -1.06
C VAL A 135 -6.37 -33.97 -0.63
N PRO A 136 -6.44 -33.65 0.67
CA PRO A 136 -7.33 -32.59 1.12
C PRO A 136 -6.93 -31.30 0.45
N THR A 137 -7.89 -30.69 -0.20
CA THR A 137 -7.71 -29.42 -0.87
C THR A 137 -7.71 -28.31 0.16
N THR A 138 -6.56 -27.72 0.40
CA THR A 138 -6.39 -26.64 1.37
C THR A 138 -6.45 -25.29 0.66
N LEU A 139 -7.39 -24.44 1.09
CA LEU A 139 -7.40 -23.02 0.76
C LEU A 139 -6.49 -22.29 1.74
N THR A 140 -5.46 -21.65 1.22
CA THR A 140 -4.53 -20.81 1.98
C THR A 140 -4.80 -19.35 1.69
N ALA A 141 -4.92 -18.56 2.73
CA ALA A 141 -5.07 -17.11 2.67
C ALA A 141 -3.86 -16.43 3.29
N LYS A 142 -3.32 -15.40 2.65
CA LYS A 142 -2.24 -14.58 3.19
C LYS A 142 -2.64 -13.11 3.09
N ALA A 143 -2.34 -12.32 4.12
CA ALA A 143 -2.51 -10.88 4.04
C ALA A 143 -1.75 -10.33 2.83
N MET A 144 -2.31 -9.33 2.14
CA MET A 144 -1.69 -8.72 0.97
C MET A 144 -0.31 -8.15 1.31
N TYR A 145 -0.16 -7.57 2.50
CA TYR A 145 1.09 -6.97 2.96
C TYR A 145 1.51 -7.55 4.32
N GLY A 146 2.82 -7.49 4.60
CA GLY A 146 3.38 -7.88 5.89
C GLY A 146 3.12 -6.84 6.96
N GLY A 147 3.01 -7.31 8.20
CA GLY A 147 2.78 -6.49 9.38
C GLY A 147 1.77 -7.11 10.35
N GLU A 148 1.82 -6.68 11.60
CA GLU A 148 0.89 -7.15 12.65
C GLU A 148 -0.58 -6.86 12.31
N ARG A 149 -0.87 -5.79 11.56
CA ARG A 149 -2.22 -5.45 11.11
C ARG A 149 -2.88 -6.55 10.28
N GLY A 150 -2.08 -7.36 9.60
CA GLY A 150 -2.57 -8.54 8.88
C GLY A 150 -3.25 -9.58 9.78
N ASN A 151 -2.93 -9.61 11.08
CA ASN A 151 -3.57 -10.53 12.04
C ASN A 151 -5.02 -10.13 12.37
N ASP A 152 -5.42 -8.89 12.09
CA ASP A 152 -6.79 -8.40 12.30
C ASP A 152 -7.70 -8.74 11.10
N LEU A 153 -7.15 -9.35 10.05
CA LEU A 153 -7.89 -9.83 8.90
C LEU A 153 -8.52 -11.20 9.19
N SER A 154 -9.75 -11.36 8.74
CA SER A 154 -10.42 -12.66 8.70
C SER A 154 -11.30 -12.74 7.46
N PHE A 155 -11.73 -13.94 7.10
CA PHE A 155 -12.63 -14.17 5.99
C PHE A 155 -13.52 -15.37 6.28
N ASP A 156 -14.72 -15.38 5.72
CA ASP A 156 -15.65 -16.50 5.77
C ASP A 156 -16.18 -16.81 4.37
N CYS A 157 -16.88 -17.91 4.27
CA CYS A 157 -17.55 -18.36 3.06
C CYS A 157 -18.92 -18.92 3.44
N VAL A 158 -19.97 -18.37 2.84
CA VAL A 158 -21.36 -18.72 3.16
C VAL A 158 -22.10 -19.04 1.87
N ALA A 159 -22.83 -20.16 1.86
CA ALA A 159 -23.68 -20.52 0.72
C ALA A 159 -24.80 -19.48 0.53
N ASN A 160 -25.03 -19.05 -0.72
CA ASN A 160 -26.10 -18.15 -1.05
C ASN A 160 -27.35 -18.88 -1.57
N GLU A 161 -28.48 -18.17 -1.70
CA GLU A 161 -29.77 -18.72 -2.14
C GLU A 161 -29.76 -19.14 -3.63
N ASP A 162 -28.84 -18.59 -4.43
CA ASP A 162 -28.73 -18.85 -5.87
C ASP A 162 -27.85 -20.07 -6.20
N GLY A 163 -27.32 -20.76 -5.17
CA GLY A 163 -26.54 -21.99 -5.30
C GLY A 163 -25.05 -21.78 -5.50
N GLY A 164 -24.53 -20.58 -5.24
CA GLY A 164 -23.10 -20.25 -5.14
C GLY A 164 -22.69 -19.98 -3.70
N TYR A 165 -21.50 -19.40 -3.55
CA TYR A 165 -20.92 -19.01 -2.26
C TYR A 165 -20.53 -17.54 -2.30
N ASP A 166 -20.73 -16.88 -1.17
CA ASP A 166 -20.29 -15.52 -0.95
C ASP A 166 -19.14 -15.53 0.05
N VAL A 167 -18.02 -14.91 -0.34
CA VAL A 167 -16.83 -14.81 0.50
C VAL A 167 -16.68 -13.37 0.97
N THR A 168 -16.68 -13.18 2.28
CA THR A 168 -16.53 -11.86 2.90
C THR A 168 -15.19 -11.75 3.60
N VAL A 169 -14.49 -10.67 3.33
CA VAL A 169 -13.24 -10.30 4.02
C VAL A 169 -13.53 -9.25 5.07
N TYR A 170 -13.05 -9.47 6.27
CA TYR A 170 -13.22 -8.58 7.42
C TYR A 170 -11.89 -8.02 7.89
N LEU A 171 -11.92 -6.78 8.34
CA LEU A 171 -10.86 -6.15 9.12
C LEU A 171 -11.48 -5.62 10.42
N ASP A 172 -10.93 -5.98 11.58
CA ASP A 172 -11.52 -5.65 12.90
C ASP A 172 -13.01 -6.05 13.02
N ASN A 173 -13.38 -7.21 12.46
CA ASN A 173 -14.78 -7.70 12.38
C ASN A 173 -15.73 -6.80 11.55
N SER A 174 -15.20 -5.88 10.77
CA SER A 174 -15.99 -5.07 9.83
C SER A 174 -15.73 -5.55 8.41
N ALA A 175 -16.78 -5.82 7.64
CA ALA A 175 -16.65 -6.24 6.24
C ALA A 175 -15.97 -5.12 5.42
N VAL A 176 -14.91 -5.47 4.70
CA VAL A 176 -14.14 -4.56 3.85
C VAL A 176 -14.20 -4.94 2.37
N GLU A 177 -14.44 -6.20 2.06
CA GLU A 177 -14.70 -6.71 0.71
C GLU A 177 -15.69 -7.86 0.76
N GLU A 178 -16.47 -8.02 -0.28
CA GLU A 178 -17.44 -9.09 -0.46
C GLU A 178 -17.41 -9.56 -1.91
N PHE A 179 -17.37 -10.87 -2.12
CA PHE A 179 -17.36 -11.53 -3.42
C PHE A 179 -18.55 -12.47 -3.48
N GLU A 180 -19.48 -12.20 -4.37
CA GLU A 180 -20.76 -12.90 -4.46
C GLU A 180 -20.76 -13.95 -5.59
N GLY A 181 -21.47 -15.04 -5.39
CA GLY A 181 -21.80 -16.01 -6.44
C GLY A 181 -20.62 -16.85 -6.95
N LEU A 182 -19.63 -17.09 -6.11
CA LEU A 182 -18.47 -17.94 -6.43
C LEU A 182 -18.82 -19.42 -6.35
N ASN A 183 -18.16 -20.25 -7.15
CA ASN A 183 -18.34 -21.70 -7.10
C ASN A 183 -17.07 -22.46 -6.75
N THR A 184 -15.94 -21.94 -7.21
CA THR A 184 -14.63 -22.59 -7.08
C THR A 184 -13.60 -21.68 -6.41
N VAL A 185 -12.54 -22.26 -5.89
CA VAL A 185 -11.36 -21.51 -5.43
C VAL A 185 -10.75 -20.68 -6.55
N GLY A 186 -10.81 -21.17 -7.79
CA GLY A 186 -10.36 -20.44 -8.97
C GLY A 186 -11.15 -19.15 -9.19
N ASP A 187 -12.47 -19.16 -8.98
CA ASP A 187 -13.30 -17.95 -9.05
C ASP A 187 -12.87 -16.92 -8.00
N LEU A 188 -12.63 -17.37 -6.76
CA LEU A 188 -12.15 -16.52 -5.66
C LEU A 188 -10.77 -15.92 -5.96
N MET A 189 -9.85 -16.71 -6.50
CA MET A 189 -8.51 -16.24 -6.87
C MET A 189 -8.59 -15.23 -8.03
N ALA A 190 -9.49 -15.46 -8.99
CA ALA A 190 -9.71 -14.58 -10.15
C ALA A 190 -10.39 -13.27 -9.75
N ALA A 191 -11.24 -13.26 -8.71
CA ALA A 191 -11.90 -12.07 -8.20
C ALA A 191 -10.91 -11.02 -7.66
N GLY A 192 -9.79 -11.46 -7.09
CA GLY A 192 -8.64 -10.61 -6.74
C GLY A 192 -8.92 -9.65 -5.58
N SER A 193 -8.70 -10.09 -4.34
CA SER A 193 -8.85 -9.24 -3.16
C SER A 193 -7.72 -8.22 -3.02
N SER A 194 -8.05 -7.04 -2.52
CA SER A 194 -7.07 -6.01 -2.16
C SER A 194 -6.42 -6.24 -0.78
N TRP A 195 -6.97 -7.17 0.01
CA TRP A 195 -6.56 -7.43 1.39
C TRP A 195 -5.90 -8.79 1.58
N ILE A 196 -6.35 -9.80 0.85
CA ILE A 196 -5.94 -11.19 1.04
C ILE A 196 -5.53 -11.80 -0.30
N ILE A 197 -4.40 -12.50 -0.30
CA ILE A 197 -3.97 -13.34 -1.41
C ILE A 197 -4.45 -14.76 -1.13
N PHE A 198 -5.41 -15.24 -1.90
CA PHE A 198 -5.91 -16.60 -1.83
C PHE A 198 -5.08 -17.53 -2.72
N LYS A 199 -4.82 -18.74 -2.24
CA LYS A 199 -4.13 -19.81 -2.97
C LYS A 199 -4.74 -21.16 -2.63
N GLY A 200 -4.97 -21.98 -3.65
CA GLY A 200 -5.50 -23.32 -3.51
C GLY A 200 -5.57 -24.02 -4.86
N ASP A 201 -6.27 -25.14 -4.91
CA ASP A 201 -6.58 -25.83 -6.16
C ASP A 201 -7.72 -25.07 -6.86
N GLU A 202 -7.49 -24.60 -8.07
CA GLU A 202 -8.45 -23.77 -8.83
C GLU A 202 -9.75 -24.53 -9.15
N GLU A 203 -9.69 -25.87 -9.28
CA GLU A 203 -10.83 -26.71 -9.60
C GLU A 203 -11.64 -27.12 -8.35
N ALA A 204 -11.11 -26.87 -7.14
CA ALA A 204 -11.79 -27.20 -5.91
C ALA A 204 -13.07 -26.38 -5.72
N ALA A 205 -14.16 -27.04 -5.38
CA ALA A 205 -15.40 -26.36 -5.02
C ALA A 205 -15.27 -25.63 -3.70
N LEU A 206 -15.89 -24.46 -3.58
CA LEU A 206 -16.02 -23.77 -2.29
C LEU A 206 -17.04 -24.50 -1.43
N GLU A 207 -16.87 -24.42 -0.13
CA GLU A 207 -17.78 -24.94 0.89
C GLU A 207 -18.01 -23.90 1.97
N ASP A 208 -19.08 -24.07 2.75
CA ASP A 208 -19.34 -23.22 3.90
C ASP A 208 -18.27 -23.38 4.97
N PHE A 209 -17.69 -22.27 5.40
CA PHE A 209 -16.85 -22.24 6.60
C PHE A 209 -17.04 -20.93 7.36
N SER A 210 -16.94 -21.04 8.69
CA SER A 210 -16.97 -19.88 9.57
C SER A 210 -15.68 -19.07 9.48
N ALA A 211 -15.71 -17.84 9.97
CA ALA A 211 -14.61 -16.90 9.87
C ALA A 211 -13.24 -17.48 10.29
N ILE A 212 -12.30 -17.45 9.36
CA ILE A 212 -10.91 -17.85 9.54
C ILE A 212 -10.09 -16.59 9.75
N SER A 213 -9.47 -16.47 10.93
CA SER A 213 -8.56 -15.36 11.22
C SER A 213 -7.15 -15.64 10.70
N LEU A 214 -6.51 -14.65 10.14
CA LEU A 214 -5.10 -14.71 9.77
C LEU A 214 -4.23 -14.48 11.02
N ALA A 215 -3.07 -15.10 11.05
CA ALA A 215 -2.13 -15.01 12.16
C ALA A 215 -0.66 -15.08 11.69
N GLY A 216 0.28 -14.77 12.58
CA GLY A 216 1.72 -14.84 12.30
C GLY A 216 2.29 -13.60 11.58
N GLY A 217 1.48 -12.57 11.36
CA GLY A 217 1.97 -11.30 10.87
C GLY A 217 2.85 -10.60 11.91
N THR A 218 4.02 -10.10 11.48
CA THR A 218 4.98 -9.38 12.34
C THR A 218 5.41 -8.08 11.70
N ASN A 219 5.78 -7.10 12.51
CA ASN A 219 6.26 -5.83 12.01
C ASN A 219 7.71 -5.89 11.54
N GLY A 220 8.01 -5.20 10.47
CA GLY A 220 9.37 -5.00 10.02
C GLY A 220 10.13 -3.99 10.90
N THR A 221 11.42 -4.22 11.06
CA THR A 221 12.30 -3.28 11.76
C THR A 221 13.03 -2.40 10.76
N THR A 222 12.79 -1.09 10.84
CA THR A 222 13.46 -0.09 9.99
C THR A 222 14.91 0.09 10.47
N ASN A 223 15.86 -0.02 9.56
CA ASN A 223 17.27 0.22 9.82
C ASN A 223 17.81 1.41 9.02
N THR A 224 19.06 1.81 9.29
CA THR A 224 19.72 2.95 8.62
C THR A 224 19.81 2.77 7.10
N VAL A 225 19.96 1.54 6.62
CA VAL A 225 20.04 1.25 5.18
C VAL A 225 18.69 1.50 4.50
N ASP A 226 17.59 1.15 5.16
CA ASP A 226 16.24 1.39 4.63
C ASP A 226 15.93 2.88 4.52
N ILE A 227 16.39 3.67 5.50
CA ILE A 227 16.28 5.13 5.46
C ILE A 227 17.14 5.73 4.35
N THR A 228 18.36 5.24 4.16
CA THR A 228 19.23 5.68 3.05
C THR A 228 18.55 5.39 1.70
N ARG A 229 17.96 4.21 1.52
CA ARG A 229 17.19 3.87 0.32
C ARG A 229 16.02 4.81 0.08
N PHE A 230 15.28 5.16 1.14
CA PHE A 230 14.21 6.16 1.04
C PHE A 230 14.76 7.50 0.54
N LEU A 231 15.87 7.99 1.12
CA LEU A 231 16.48 9.25 0.72
C LEU A 231 16.94 9.22 -0.75
N ASP A 232 17.50 8.12 -1.21
CA ASP A 232 17.95 7.94 -2.60
C ASP A 232 16.74 7.82 -3.55
N ALA A 233 15.74 7.03 -3.20
CA ALA A 233 14.52 6.90 -3.98
C ALA A 233 13.74 8.22 -4.08
N SER A 234 13.77 9.05 -3.03
CA SER A 234 13.13 10.37 -3.00
C SER A 234 13.69 11.36 -4.01
N GLU A 235 14.91 11.11 -4.52
CA GLU A 235 15.53 11.95 -5.55
C GLU A 235 14.82 11.87 -6.89
N ALA A 236 14.29 10.70 -7.24
CA ALA A 236 13.60 10.47 -8.51
C ALA A 236 12.21 11.10 -8.57
N ILE A 237 11.63 11.46 -7.42
CA ILE A 237 10.24 11.92 -7.32
C ILE A 237 10.19 13.43 -7.09
N HIS A 238 9.12 14.05 -7.61
CA HIS A 238 8.87 15.45 -7.36
C HIS A 238 8.10 15.66 -6.04
N TRP A 239 8.69 16.42 -5.12
CA TRP A 239 8.10 16.85 -3.86
C TRP A 239 8.63 18.22 -3.45
N ASN A 240 7.94 18.93 -2.56
CA ASN A 240 8.30 20.27 -2.12
C ASN A 240 8.91 20.25 -0.70
N THR A 241 8.35 19.45 0.18
CA THR A 241 8.74 19.39 1.59
C THR A 241 8.89 17.94 2.02
N MET A 242 9.91 17.64 2.81
CA MET A 242 10.08 16.34 3.45
C MET A 242 9.72 16.48 4.93
N ALA A 243 8.77 15.68 5.39
CA ALA A 243 8.49 15.49 6.80
C ALA A 243 9.19 14.21 7.27
N PHE A 244 10.00 14.30 8.31
CA PHE A 244 10.76 13.15 8.81
C PHE A 244 10.44 12.93 10.29
N PRO A 245 9.58 11.94 10.62
CA PRO A 245 9.04 11.77 11.97
C PRO A 245 10.00 10.99 12.89
N LEU A 246 11.17 11.55 13.18
CA LEU A 246 12.11 11.02 14.15
C LEU A 246 12.51 12.09 15.17
N ASP A 247 12.78 11.65 16.39
CA ASP A 247 13.38 12.52 17.40
C ASP A 247 14.82 12.85 17.01
N SER A 248 15.08 14.14 16.82
CA SER A 248 16.40 14.66 16.43
C SER A 248 17.49 14.44 17.49
N LYS A 249 17.12 14.29 18.75
CA LYS A 249 18.08 14.07 19.84
C LYS A 249 18.59 12.63 19.85
N GLU A 250 17.71 11.69 19.65
CA GLU A 250 18.05 10.26 19.63
C GLU A 250 18.64 9.82 18.29
N ASN A 251 18.27 10.49 17.19
CA ASN A 251 18.64 10.13 15.84
C ASN A 251 19.47 11.20 15.10
N SER A 252 20.38 11.88 15.83
CA SER A 252 21.12 13.02 15.30
C SER A 252 21.94 12.72 14.02
N SER A 253 22.51 11.53 13.90
CA SER A 253 23.26 11.10 12.70
C SER A 253 22.34 10.95 11.48
N LEU A 254 21.15 10.37 11.65
CA LEU A 254 20.15 10.24 10.59
C LEU A 254 19.61 11.60 10.18
N MET A 255 19.31 12.47 11.14
CA MET A 255 18.88 13.84 10.84
C MET A 255 19.94 14.63 10.07
N THR A 256 21.22 14.42 10.40
CA THR A 256 22.33 15.02 9.65
C THR A 256 22.36 14.50 8.21
N ALA A 257 22.16 13.20 7.98
CA ALA A 257 22.07 12.61 6.65
C ALA A 257 20.89 13.18 5.84
N VAL A 258 19.71 13.30 6.45
CA VAL A 258 18.52 13.91 5.83
C VAL A 258 18.81 15.36 5.40
N VAL A 259 19.33 16.18 6.32
CA VAL A 259 19.69 17.58 6.03
C VAL A 259 20.73 17.69 4.93
N SER A 260 21.76 16.82 4.95
CA SER A 260 22.80 16.78 3.90
C SER A 260 22.21 16.42 2.54
N LYS A 261 21.32 15.44 2.47
CA LYS A 261 20.63 15.04 1.23
C LYS A 261 19.79 16.18 0.67
N ILE A 262 19.06 16.90 1.53
CA ILE A 262 18.22 18.03 1.10
C ILE A 262 19.08 19.20 0.60
N LYS A 263 20.22 19.49 1.26
CA LYS A 263 21.17 20.48 0.79
C LYS A 263 21.73 20.11 -0.58
N TYR A 264 22.16 18.87 -0.75
CA TYR A 264 22.63 18.35 -2.04
C TYR A 264 21.56 18.51 -3.13
N LEU A 265 20.33 18.10 -2.87
CA LEU A 265 19.23 18.22 -3.84
C LEU A 265 18.92 19.67 -4.23
N ARG A 266 19.10 20.60 -3.30
CA ARG A 266 18.84 22.02 -3.53
C ARG A 266 20.02 22.71 -4.24
N GLU A 267 21.24 22.45 -3.81
CA GLU A 267 22.44 23.21 -4.21
C GLU A 267 23.08 22.61 -5.45
N ASP A 268 23.21 21.28 -5.51
CA ASP A 268 23.90 20.59 -6.61
C ASP A 268 22.94 20.14 -7.72
N VAL A 269 21.73 19.68 -7.37
CA VAL A 269 20.77 19.19 -8.36
C VAL A 269 19.80 20.30 -8.81
N GLY A 270 19.77 21.44 -8.12
CA GLY A 270 18.93 22.59 -8.47
C GLY A 270 17.42 22.39 -8.22
N LYS A 271 17.06 21.42 -7.38
CA LYS A 271 15.66 21.16 -6.98
C LYS A 271 15.31 22.01 -5.75
N TYR A 272 14.31 22.88 -5.84
CA TYR A 272 13.82 23.65 -4.67
C TYR A 272 13.06 22.73 -3.71
N ARG A 273 13.71 22.35 -2.59
CA ARG A 273 13.18 21.45 -1.60
C ARG A 273 13.39 22.01 -0.18
N LYS A 274 12.46 21.67 0.73
CA LYS A 274 12.50 22.05 2.15
C LYS A 274 12.38 20.78 3.01
N ALA A 275 13.04 20.76 4.16
CA ALA A 275 12.87 19.79 5.24
C ALA A 275 11.98 20.39 6.33
#